data_94665fd1f3bbf4cab99823c7d1bd2f3f
#
_entry.id   94665fd1f3bbf4cab99823c7d1bd2f3f
#
_cell.length_a   1.000
_cell.length_b   1.000
_cell.length_c   1.000
_cell.angle_alpha   90.00
_cell.angle_beta   90.00
_cell.angle_gamma   90.00
#
_symmetry.space_group_name_H-M   'P 1'
#
loop_
_entity.id
_entity.type
_entity.pdbx_description
1 polymer ?
#
loop_
_entity_poly.entity_id
_entity_poly.type
_entity_poly.pdbx_seq_one_letter_code
_entity_poly.pdbx_strand_id
1 'polypeptide(L)'
;MSKSALIIEDNNSHAVLIGDELGTVLEGWRLDVVATVAEARRRMTSRAYDLYVLDYWLPDGDGLDLLREIRSNEPLVPTLFVTTASSAKVAVEAMKLGADDFIVKEEGYLAILPYAIREVLDRHRLADEHRTLEDRLHRAERAATLGYLASGLAHHINNPLATIRTFLQLLPTHYADAEFRNKYLAMAVADTDRIRGLVHDIIRATTVPPEGREVHAFEEIFSLAEEGVADGMKAKGLVCRRALPADVPEVRVHRDAAVCLFQTLLQNAARFSPEGGVIEVEASIDEAAGRLVAIVRDHGPGVPVADRDKIFEPFFTTAVHGLGMGLFVASRIADLQNIQLSLLHDPGGAAFLVGLPLA
;
A
#
# COMPACT_ATOMS: atom_id res chain seq x y z
N MET A 1 -13.39 -27.50 -8.15
CA MET A 1 -14.85 -27.52 -7.91
C MET A 1 -15.51 -27.16 -9.22
N SER A 2 -16.68 -27.74 -9.59
CA SER A 2 -17.39 -27.29 -10.79
C SER A 2 -17.99 -25.91 -10.51
N LYS A 3 -17.85 -24.99 -11.46
CA LYS A 3 -18.44 -23.65 -11.38
C LYS A 3 -19.96 -23.72 -11.38
N SER A 4 -20.63 -22.71 -10.82
CA SER A 4 -22.09 -22.69 -10.71
C SER A 4 -22.66 -21.31 -10.99
N ALA A 5 -23.82 -21.27 -11.66
CA ALA A 5 -24.58 -20.08 -11.90
C ALA A 5 -25.96 -20.17 -11.25
N LEU A 6 -26.45 -19.04 -10.72
CA LEU A 6 -27.83 -18.92 -10.23
C LEU A 6 -28.61 -18.00 -11.17
N ILE A 7 -29.66 -18.55 -11.74
CA ILE A 7 -30.61 -17.84 -12.59
C ILE A 7 -31.85 -17.53 -11.73
N ILE A 8 -32.18 -16.25 -11.60
CA ILE A 8 -33.31 -15.77 -10.82
C ILE A 8 -34.32 -15.18 -11.82
N GLU A 9 -35.36 -15.98 -12.13
CA GLU A 9 -36.35 -15.71 -13.18
C GLU A 9 -37.68 -16.36 -12.80
N ASP A 10 -38.73 -15.58 -12.69
CA ASP A 10 -40.08 -16.07 -12.28
C ASP A 10 -40.83 -16.75 -13.41
N ASN A 11 -40.56 -16.39 -14.66
CA ASN A 11 -41.19 -17.01 -15.81
C ASN A 11 -40.48 -18.31 -16.19
N ASN A 12 -41.12 -19.43 -15.91
CA ASN A 12 -40.55 -20.77 -16.16
C ASN A 12 -40.14 -21.01 -17.63
N SER A 13 -40.85 -20.43 -18.60
CA SER A 13 -40.47 -20.53 -20.03
C SER A 13 -39.19 -19.78 -20.34
N HIS A 14 -39.05 -18.57 -19.79
CA HIS A 14 -37.82 -17.78 -19.94
C HIS A 14 -36.66 -18.45 -19.21
N ALA A 15 -36.88 -18.95 -18.00
CA ALA A 15 -35.87 -19.66 -17.21
C ALA A 15 -35.29 -20.88 -17.95
N VAL A 16 -36.14 -21.67 -18.61
CA VAL A 16 -35.69 -22.82 -19.44
C VAL A 16 -34.87 -22.31 -20.63
N LEU A 17 -35.36 -21.32 -21.39
CA LEU A 17 -34.65 -20.78 -22.55
C LEU A 17 -33.29 -20.14 -22.15
N ILE A 18 -33.25 -19.38 -21.08
CA ILE A 18 -32.02 -18.83 -20.53
C ILE A 18 -31.06 -19.97 -20.13
N GLY A 19 -31.57 -21.01 -19.45
CA GLY A 19 -30.81 -22.20 -19.05
C GLY A 19 -30.19 -22.93 -20.25
N ASP A 20 -30.97 -23.14 -21.31
CA ASP A 20 -30.51 -23.80 -22.55
C ASP A 20 -29.42 -23.00 -23.25
N GLU A 21 -29.60 -21.69 -23.42
CA GLU A 21 -28.60 -20.80 -24.02
C GLU A 21 -27.32 -20.75 -23.16
N LEU A 22 -27.45 -20.64 -21.85
CA LEU A 22 -26.31 -20.69 -20.92
C LEU A 22 -25.58 -22.03 -20.94
N GLY A 23 -26.29 -23.13 -21.09
CA GLY A 23 -25.69 -24.45 -21.21
C GLY A 23 -24.72 -24.58 -22.38
N THR A 24 -24.91 -23.81 -23.45
CA THR A 24 -24.02 -23.79 -24.62
C THR A 24 -22.70 -23.06 -24.37
N VAL A 25 -22.69 -22.09 -23.44
CA VAL A 25 -21.50 -21.24 -23.11
C VAL A 25 -20.81 -21.73 -21.84
N LEU A 26 -21.57 -22.24 -20.89
CA LEU A 26 -21.11 -22.66 -19.57
C LEU A 26 -21.01 -24.20 -19.49
N GLU A 27 -20.27 -24.81 -20.44
CA GLU A 27 -20.07 -26.25 -20.43
C GLU A 27 -19.48 -26.74 -19.09
N GLY A 28 -20.16 -27.73 -18.48
CA GLY A 28 -19.74 -28.30 -17.20
C GLY A 28 -20.06 -27.43 -15.96
N TRP A 29 -20.74 -26.31 -16.14
CA TRP A 29 -21.27 -25.54 -15.01
C TRP A 29 -22.57 -26.16 -14.51
N ARG A 30 -22.80 -25.99 -13.21
CA ARG A 30 -24.10 -26.28 -12.62
C ARG A 30 -24.98 -25.04 -12.72
N LEU A 31 -26.15 -25.18 -13.33
CA LEU A 31 -27.15 -24.13 -13.41
C LEU A 31 -28.27 -24.43 -12.41
N ASP A 32 -28.43 -23.54 -11.44
CA ASP A 32 -29.55 -23.56 -10.50
C ASP A 32 -30.53 -22.46 -10.90
N VAL A 33 -31.83 -22.74 -10.93
CA VAL A 33 -32.88 -21.79 -11.28
C VAL A 33 -33.78 -21.60 -10.08
N VAL A 34 -34.16 -20.35 -9.80
CA VAL A 34 -35.13 -20.00 -8.74
C VAL A 34 -36.09 -18.93 -9.25
N ALA A 35 -37.30 -18.91 -8.73
CA ALA A 35 -38.38 -18.04 -9.20
C ALA A 35 -38.64 -16.84 -8.28
N THR A 36 -38.02 -16.77 -7.10
CA THR A 36 -38.30 -15.76 -6.09
C THR A 36 -37.05 -15.22 -5.40
N VAL A 37 -37.11 -14.00 -4.90
CA VAL A 37 -36.05 -13.39 -4.09
C VAL A 37 -35.78 -14.22 -2.82
N ALA A 38 -36.84 -14.69 -2.16
CA ALA A 38 -36.71 -15.51 -0.94
C ALA A 38 -35.98 -16.86 -1.22
N GLU A 39 -36.19 -17.45 -2.36
CA GLU A 39 -35.47 -18.68 -2.74
C GLU A 39 -34.03 -18.37 -3.12
N ALA A 40 -33.79 -17.29 -3.87
CA ALA A 40 -32.43 -16.81 -4.19
C ALA A 40 -31.59 -16.60 -2.93
N ARG A 41 -32.12 -15.88 -1.93
CA ARG A 41 -31.44 -15.68 -0.63
C ARG A 41 -31.10 -17.00 0.07
N ARG A 42 -32.01 -17.96 0.09
CA ARG A 42 -31.76 -19.30 0.67
C ARG A 42 -30.63 -20.01 -0.05
N ARG A 43 -30.62 -19.96 -1.39
CA ARG A 43 -29.58 -20.59 -2.21
C ARG A 43 -28.22 -19.93 -1.97
N MET A 44 -28.14 -18.61 -2.01
CA MET A 44 -26.93 -17.84 -1.74
C MET A 44 -26.35 -18.11 -0.34
N THR A 45 -27.20 -18.28 0.68
CA THR A 45 -26.74 -18.63 2.03
C THR A 45 -26.19 -20.05 2.12
N SER A 46 -26.72 -21.00 1.32
CA SER A 46 -26.32 -22.39 1.35
C SER A 46 -25.11 -22.71 0.47
N ARG A 47 -24.80 -21.85 -0.51
CA ARG A 47 -23.79 -22.12 -1.53
C ARG A 47 -23.34 -20.83 -2.20
N ALA A 48 -22.03 -20.71 -2.50
CA ALA A 48 -21.48 -19.68 -3.35
C ALA A 48 -21.71 -19.98 -4.84
N TYR A 49 -21.93 -18.95 -5.62
CA TYR A 49 -22.09 -19.00 -7.08
C TYR A 49 -20.99 -18.18 -7.77
N ASP A 50 -20.67 -18.58 -9.00
CA ASP A 50 -19.66 -17.92 -9.84
C ASP A 50 -20.27 -16.95 -10.86
N LEU A 51 -21.60 -16.93 -10.98
CA LEU A 51 -22.37 -16.04 -11.85
C LEU A 51 -23.80 -15.91 -11.35
N TYR A 52 -24.34 -14.70 -11.38
CA TYR A 52 -25.76 -14.41 -11.20
C TYR A 52 -26.36 -13.89 -12.51
N VAL A 53 -27.54 -14.44 -12.87
CA VAL A 53 -28.41 -13.87 -13.92
C VAL A 53 -29.72 -13.50 -13.26
N LEU A 54 -30.02 -12.21 -13.21
CA LEU A 54 -31.05 -11.66 -12.34
C LEU A 54 -32.09 -10.89 -13.13
N ASP A 55 -33.35 -11.34 -13.06
CA ASP A 55 -34.49 -10.58 -13.58
C ASP A 55 -34.84 -9.43 -12.62
N TYR A 56 -35.39 -8.36 -13.19
CA TYR A 56 -35.90 -7.23 -12.44
C TYR A 56 -37.20 -7.56 -11.71
N TRP A 57 -38.18 -8.11 -12.46
CA TRP A 57 -39.50 -8.42 -11.92
C TRP A 57 -39.55 -9.77 -11.29
N LEU A 58 -39.72 -9.84 -9.97
CA LEU A 58 -39.88 -11.07 -9.21
C LEU A 58 -41.16 -10.96 -8.35
N PRO A 59 -41.87 -12.06 -8.08
CA PRO A 59 -43.19 -12.03 -7.44
C PRO A 59 -43.17 -11.56 -5.98
N ASP A 60 -42.01 -11.61 -5.33
CA ASP A 60 -41.84 -11.27 -3.89
C ASP A 60 -40.84 -10.12 -3.66
N GLY A 61 -40.43 -9.40 -4.71
CA GLY A 61 -39.52 -8.25 -4.60
C GLY A 61 -39.00 -7.77 -5.96
N ASP A 62 -38.10 -6.78 -5.96
CA ASP A 62 -37.43 -6.36 -7.17
C ASP A 62 -35.97 -6.84 -7.22
N GLY A 63 -35.44 -7.01 -8.43
CA GLY A 63 -34.08 -7.47 -8.65
C GLY A 63 -33.02 -6.47 -8.21
N LEU A 64 -33.32 -5.16 -8.12
CA LEU A 64 -32.36 -4.16 -7.69
C LEU A 64 -32.01 -4.31 -6.20
N ASP A 65 -33.00 -4.64 -5.37
CA ASP A 65 -32.76 -4.88 -3.95
C ASP A 65 -31.88 -6.14 -3.74
N LEU A 66 -32.15 -7.18 -4.52
CA LEU A 66 -31.31 -8.39 -4.49
C LEU A 66 -29.88 -8.12 -5.03
N LEU A 67 -29.75 -7.28 -6.05
CA LEU A 67 -28.43 -6.84 -6.56
C LEU A 67 -27.64 -6.08 -5.49
N ARG A 68 -28.29 -5.19 -4.71
CA ARG A 68 -27.62 -4.51 -3.59
C ARG A 68 -27.10 -5.51 -2.56
N GLU A 69 -27.90 -6.53 -2.23
CA GLU A 69 -27.48 -7.60 -1.30
C GLU A 69 -26.30 -8.40 -1.87
N ILE A 70 -26.35 -8.77 -3.14
CA ILE A 70 -25.25 -9.49 -3.81
C ILE A 70 -23.97 -8.64 -3.73
N ARG A 71 -24.03 -7.35 -4.08
CA ARG A 71 -22.86 -6.48 -4.05
C ARG A 71 -22.32 -6.22 -2.65
N SER A 72 -23.18 -6.25 -1.63
CA SER A 72 -22.74 -6.09 -0.23
C SER A 72 -22.03 -7.33 0.31
N ASN A 73 -22.46 -8.52 -0.08
CA ASN A 73 -21.95 -9.79 0.43
C ASN A 73 -20.87 -10.41 -0.47
N GLU A 74 -21.04 -10.30 -1.77
CA GLU A 74 -20.22 -10.92 -2.81
C GLU A 74 -19.88 -9.90 -3.92
N PRO A 75 -19.11 -8.86 -3.62
CA PRO A 75 -18.91 -7.70 -4.53
C PRO A 75 -18.22 -8.06 -5.85
N LEU A 76 -17.51 -9.18 -5.90
CA LEU A 76 -16.71 -9.60 -7.06
C LEU A 76 -17.37 -10.68 -7.93
N VAL A 77 -18.58 -11.14 -7.58
CA VAL A 77 -19.24 -12.17 -8.39
C VAL A 77 -19.90 -11.54 -9.61
N PRO A 78 -19.61 -12.02 -10.85
CA PRO A 78 -20.25 -11.55 -12.07
C PRO A 78 -21.77 -11.58 -11.96
N THR A 79 -22.43 -10.47 -12.31
CA THR A 79 -23.89 -10.36 -12.24
C THR A 79 -24.42 -9.71 -13.50
N LEU A 80 -25.16 -10.48 -14.30
CA LEU A 80 -25.89 -10.01 -15.47
C LEU A 80 -27.34 -9.70 -15.07
N PHE A 81 -27.78 -8.48 -15.38
CA PHE A 81 -29.13 -8.05 -15.09
C PHE A 81 -30.01 -8.17 -16.34
N VAL A 82 -31.20 -8.76 -16.21
CA VAL A 82 -32.12 -8.95 -17.33
C VAL A 82 -33.42 -8.18 -17.04
N THR A 83 -33.93 -7.41 -17.97
CA THR A 83 -35.08 -6.53 -17.72
C THR A 83 -35.94 -6.35 -18.97
N THR A 84 -37.18 -5.92 -18.82
CA THR A 84 -38.09 -5.62 -19.94
C THR A 84 -37.84 -4.21 -20.52
N ALA A 85 -38.13 -4.00 -21.80
CA ALA A 85 -37.83 -2.78 -22.56
C ALA A 85 -38.40 -1.46 -22.00
N SER A 86 -39.44 -1.50 -21.16
CA SER A 86 -40.04 -0.32 -20.55
C SER A 86 -39.21 0.34 -19.45
N SER A 87 -38.02 -0.19 -19.13
CA SER A 87 -37.24 0.13 -17.91
C SER A 87 -35.81 0.61 -18.18
N ALA A 88 -35.58 1.46 -19.18
CA ALA A 88 -34.25 2.07 -19.37
C ALA A 88 -33.70 2.74 -18.09
N LYS A 89 -34.57 3.26 -17.21
CA LYS A 89 -34.19 3.76 -15.89
C LYS A 89 -33.67 2.67 -14.98
N VAL A 90 -34.27 1.48 -15.01
CA VAL A 90 -33.87 0.33 -14.22
C VAL A 90 -32.50 -0.19 -14.67
N ALA A 91 -32.26 -0.26 -16.00
CA ALA A 91 -30.95 -0.62 -16.52
C ALA A 91 -29.83 0.32 -16.03
N VAL A 92 -30.08 1.63 -16.08
CA VAL A 92 -29.12 2.65 -15.57
C VAL A 92 -28.91 2.48 -14.05
N GLU A 93 -29.96 2.18 -13.29
CA GLU A 93 -29.87 1.97 -11.86
C GLU A 93 -29.13 0.68 -11.52
N ALA A 94 -29.38 -0.41 -12.25
CA ALA A 94 -28.64 -1.67 -12.10
C ALA A 94 -27.14 -1.47 -12.33
N MET A 95 -26.75 -0.75 -13.37
CA MET A 95 -25.34 -0.42 -13.64
C MET A 95 -24.72 0.44 -12.53
N LYS A 96 -25.45 1.42 -11.99
CA LYS A 96 -24.97 2.23 -10.84
C LYS A 96 -24.83 1.41 -9.56
N LEU A 97 -25.64 0.40 -9.39
CA LEU A 97 -25.58 -0.55 -8.25
C LEU A 97 -24.48 -1.62 -8.44
N GLY A 98 -23.82 -1.63 -9.61
CA GLY A 98 -22.69 -2.50 -9.87
C GLY A 98 -23.04 -3.77 -10.63
N ALA A 99 -24.17 -3.86 -11.33
CA ALA A 99 -24.33 -4.92 -12.33
C ALA A 99 -23.19 -4.84 -13.35
N ASP A 100 -22.67 -5.98 -13.78
CA ASP A 100 -21.56 -6.01 -14.73
C ASP A 100 -22.02 -5.73 -16.16
N ASP A 101 -23.26 -6.13 -16.48
CA ASP A 101 -23.94 -5.81 -17.72
C ASP A 101 -25.46 -5.98 -17.55
N PHE A 102 -26.23 -5.53 -18.53
CA PHE A 102 -27.67 -5.72 -18.56
C PHE A 102 -28.15 -6.09 -19.95
N ILE A 103 -29.25 -6.84 -20.02
CA ILE A 103 -29.93 -7.20 -21.26
C ILE A 103 -31.39 -6.78 -21.16
N VAL A 104 -31.88 -6.15 -22.21
CA VAL A 104 -33.32 -5.86 -22.37
C VAL A 104 -34.01 -7.03 -23.04
N LYS A 105 -35.08 -7.54 -22.44
CA LYS A 105 -35.90 -8.67 -22.96
C LYS A 105 -36.73 -8.22 -24.16
N GLU A 106 -36.06 -7.92 -25.28
CA GLU A 106 -36.68 -7.64 -26.58
C GLU A 106 -36.62 -8.89 -27.45
N GLU A 107 -37.27 -8.82 -28.64
CA GLU A 107 -37.24 -9.93 -29.59
C GLU A 107 -35.80 -10.27 -29.99
N GLY A 108 -35.39 -11.52 -29.77
CA GLY A 108 -34.00 -11.96 -30.06
C GLY A 108 -32.98 -11.78 -28.93
N TYR A 109 -33.35 -11.28 -27.75
CA TYR A 109 -32.40 -11.09 -26.63
C TYR A 109 -31.66 -12.37 -26.22
N LEU A 110 -32.27 -13.53 -26.37
CA LEU A 110 -31.67 -14.85 -26.09
C LEU A 110 -30.42 -15.09 -26.93
N ALA A 111 -30.38 -14.61 -28.18
CA ALA A 111 -29.22 -14.74 -29.05
C ALA A 111 -28.04 -13.87 -28.59
N ILE A 112 -28.31 -12.80 -27.84
CA ILE A 112 -27.28 -11.88 -27.31
C ILE A 112 -26.74 -12.38 -25.95
N LEU A 113 -27.57 -13.09 -25.18
CA LEU A 113 -27.27 -13.54 -23.84
C LEU A 113 -25.93 -14.32 -23.72
N PRO A 114 -25.62 -15.29 -24.61
CA PRO A 114 -24.34 -16.01 -24.58
C PRO A 114 -23.12 -15.09 -24.72
N TYR A 115 -23.23 -14.07 -25.56
CA TYR A 115 -22.14 -13.12 -25.80
C TYR A 115 -21.92 -12.19 -24.58
N ALA A 116 -23.00 -11.64 -24.03
CA ALA A 116 -22.93 -10.79 -22.86
C ALA A 116 -22.30 -11.53 -21.65
N ILE A 117 -22.74 -12.77 -21.41
CA ILE A 117 -22.19 -13.60 -20.34
C ILE A 117 -20.72 -13.89 -20.56
N ARG A 118 -20.31 -14.24 -21.77
CA ARG A 118 -18.91 -14.48 -22.09
C ARG A 118 -18.07 -13.22 -21.85
N GLU A 119 -18.56 -12.07 -22.29
CA GLU A 119 -17.86 -10.78 -22.08
C GLU A 119 -17.71 -10.44 -20.60
N VAL A 120 -18.78 -10.60 -19.81
CA VAL A 120 -18.76 -10.37 -18.37
C VAL A 120 -17.75 -11.31 -17.68
N LEU A 121 -17.80 -12.61 -17.99
CA LEU A 121 -16.89 -13.60 -17.42
C LEU A 121 -15.43 -13.36 -17.82
N ASP A 122 -15.16 -13.00 -19.08
CA ASP A 122 -13.82 -12.68 -19.56
C ASP A 122 -13.25 -11.43 -18.87
N ARG A 123 -14.08 -10.40 -18.67
CA ARG A 123 -13.71 -9.19 -17.93
C ARG A 123 -13.31 -9.48 -16.50
N HIS A 124 -14.11 -10.28 -15.80
CA HIS A 124 -13.80 -10.73 -14.44
C HIS A 124 -12.53 -11.59 -14.37
N ARG A 125 -12.37 -12.52 -15.32
CA ARG A 125 -11.17 -13.36 -15.41
C ARG A 125 -9.91 -12.52 -15.60
N LEU A 126 -9.94 -11.55 -16.52
CA LEU A 126 -8.80 -10.66 -16.76
C LEU A 126 -8.49 -9.78 -15.55
N ALA A 127 -9.50 -9.29 -14.85
CA ALA A 127 -9.33 -8.50 -13.63
C ALA A 127 -8.68 -9.34 -12.50
N ASP A 128 -9.08 -10.61 -12.36
CA ASP A 128 -8.51 -11.52 -11.35
C ASP A 128 -7.07 -11.96 -11.71
N GLU A 129 -6.81 -12.24 -12.99
CA GLU A 129 -5.47 -12.50 -13.51
C GLU A 129 -4.54 -11.30 -13.27
N HIS A 130 -5.02 -10.09 -13.55
CA HIS A 130 -4.26 -8.85 -13.31
C HIS A 130 -3.91 -8.68 -11.84
N ARG A 131 -4.90 -8.84 -10.94
CA ARG A 131 -4.68 -8.79 -9.48
C ARG A 131 -3.67 -9.85 -9.02
N THR A 132 -3.79 -11.07 -9.54
CA THR A 132 -2.87 -12.17 -9.20
C THR A 132 -1.44 -11.87 -9.66
N LEU A 133 -1.29 -11.26 -10.85
CA LEU A 133 0.02 -10.86 -11.38
C LEU A 133 0.64 -9.72 -10.57
N GLU A 134 -0.16 -8.73 -10.16
CA GLU A 134 0.28 -7.65 -9.28
C GLU A 134 0.78 -8.19 -7.94
N ASP A 135 0.03 -9.10 -7.30
CA ASP A 135 0.44 -9.76 -6.06
C ASP A 135 1.76 -10.54 -6.21
N ARG A 136 1.93 -11.25 -7.34
CA ARG A 136 3.18 -11.97 -7.62
C ARG A 136 4.34 -11.01 -7.84
N LEU A 137 4.13 -9.92 -8.57
CA LEU A 137 5.14 -8.88 -8.79
C LEU A 137 5.59 -8.29 -7.46
N HIS A 138 4.66 -7.88 -6.60
CA HIS A 138 4.99 -7.35 -5.28
C HIS A 138 5.75 -8.34 -4.39
N ARG A 139 5.40 -9.62 -4.43
CA ARG A 139 6.16 -10.66 -3.70
C ARG A 139 7.58 -10.82 -4.27
N ALA A 140 7.73 -10.80 -5.59
CA ALA A 140 9.03 -10.89 -6.24
C ALA A 140 9.91 -9.67 -5.93
N GLU A 141 9.36 -8.47 -5.95
CA GLU A 141 10.07 -7.24 -5.58
C GLU A 141 10.53 -7.25 -4.12
N ARG A 142 9.68 -7.69 -3.18
CA ARG A 142 10.06 -7.87 -1.77
C ARG A 142 11.19 -8.88 -1.62
N ALA A 143 11.10 -10.02 -2.31
CA ALA A 143 12.14 -11.05 -2.28
C ALA A 143 13.46 -10.56 -2.89
N ALA A 144 13.42 -9.81 -4.00
CA ALA A 144 14.60 -9.21 -4.61
C ALA A 144 15.26 -8.19 -3.68
N THR A 145 14.46 -7.33 -3.02
CA THR A 145 14.95 -6.37 -2.02
C THR A 145 15.64 -7.09 -0.86
N LEU A 146 15.03 -8.13 -0.30
CA LEU A 146 15.63 -8.95 0.76
C LEU A 146 16.91 -9.65 0.28
N GLY A 147 16.92 -10.19 -0.95
CA GLY A 147 18.11 -10.82 -1.54
C GLY A 147 19.28 -9.85 -1.71
N TYR A 148 18.99 -8.63 -2.17
CA TYR A 148 19.98 -7.57 -2.29
C TYR A 148 20.55 -7.14 -0.91
N LEU A 149 19.69 -7.08 0.10
CA LEU A 149 20.09 -6.75 1.48
C LEU A 149 20.85 -7.87 2.17
N ALA A 150 20.62 -9.15 1.81
CA ALA A 150 21.12 -10.31 2.57
C ALA A 150 22.65 -10.33 2.70
N SER A 151 23.38 -9.94 1.65
CA SER A 151 24.85 -9.92 1.70
C SER A 151 25.41 -8.87 2.65
N GLY A 152 24.84 -7.66 2.65
CA GLY A 152 25.23 -6.58 3.55
C GLY A 152 24.79 -6.84 5.00
N LEU A 153 23.59 -7.42 5.19
CA LEU A 153 23.03 -7.75 6.50
C LEU A 153 23.93 -8.67 7.31
N ALA A 154 24.41 -9.76 6.68
CA ALA A 154 25.29 -10.71 7.37
C ALA A 154 26.52 -10.00 7.95
N HIS A 155 27.13 -9.09 7.19
CA HIS A 155 28.28 -8.32 7.64
C HIS A 155 27.93 -7.36 8.79
N HIS A 156 26.85 -6.59 8.64
CA HIS A 156 26.42 -5.57 9.60
C HIS A 156 25.85 -6.15 10.91
N ILE A 157 25.33 -7.38 10.89
CA ILE A 157 24.89 -8.09 12.10
C ILE A 157 26.07 -8.83 12.77
N ASN A 158 26.93 -9.49 11.99
CA ASN A 158 28.05 -10.26 12.54
C ASN A 158 29.09 -9.38 13.26
N ASN A 159 29.32 -8.16 12.79
CA ASN A 159 30.26 -7.23 13.42
C ASN A 159 29.88 -6.89 14.88
N PRO A 160 28.69 -6.34 15.18
CA PRO A 160 28.29 -6.08 16.57
C PRO A 160 28.19 -7.35 17.42
N LEU A 161 27.72 -8.48 16.82
CA LEU A 161 27.70 -9.76 17.53
C LEU A 161 29.11 -10.23 17.93
N ALA A 162 30.11 -9.99 17.07
CA ALA A 162 31.51 -10.33 17.40
C ALA A 162 32.02 -9.50 18.58
N THR A 163 31.71 -8.20 18.65
CA THR A 163 32.07 -7.33 19.78
C THR A 163 31.41 -7.81 21.08
N ILE A 164 30.09 -8.05 21.03
CA ILE A 164 29.34 -8.54 22.18
C ILE A 164 29.94 -9.89 22.68
N ARG A 165 30.19 -10.82 21.75
CA ARG A 165 30.76 -12.12 22.05
C ARG A 165 32.15 -12.00 22.71
N THR A 166 33.01 -11.13 22.16
CA THR A 166 34.36 -10.89 22.71
C THR A 166 34.27 -10.33 24.10
N PHE A 167 33.38 -9.39 24.38
CA PHE A 167 33.15 -8.88 25.73
C PHE A 167 32.73 -9.99 26.69
N LEU A 168 31.75 -10.80 26.32
CA LEU A 168 31.28 -11.91 27.16
C LEU A 168 32.36 -12.96 27.41
N GLN A 169 33.26 -13.24 26.48
CA GLN A 169 34.38 -14.17 26.63
C GLN A 169 35.48 -13.63 27.58
N LEU A 170 35.74 -12.32 27.53
CA LEU A 170 36.75 -11.67 28.34
C LEU A 170 36.26 -11.30 29.75
N LEU A 171 34.95 -11.15 29.92
CA LEU A 171 34.34 -10.75 31.18
C LEU A 171 34.77 -11.59 32.41
N PRO A 172 34.85 -12.94 32.34
CA PRO A 172 35.26 -13.73 33.50
C PRO A 172 36.66 -13.44 34.00
N THR A 173 37.58 -13.10 33.08
CA THR A 173 38.99 -12.83 33.42
C THR A 173 39.25 -11.37 33.79
N HIS A 174 38.41 -10.45 33.39
CA HIS A 174 38.53 -8.99 33.60
C HIS A 174 37.40 -8.42 34.46
N TYR A 175 36.65 -9.27 35.19
CA TYR A 175 35.49 -8.83 35.96
C TYR A 175 35.82 -7.81 37.03
N ALA A 176 37.02 -7.91 37.66
CA ALA A 176 37.46 -6.98 38.67
C ALA A 176 37.86 -5.60 38.14
N ASP A 177 38.17 -5.48 36.85
CA ASP A 177 38.54 -4.23 36.18
C ASP A 177 37.28 -3.40 35.89
N ALA A 178 37.11 -2.30 36.63
CA ALA A 178 35.93 -1.42 36.48
C ALA A 178 35.96 -0.65 35.19
N GLU A 179 37.11 -0.24 34.68
CA GLU A 179 37.25 0.51 33.43
C GLU A 179 36.88 -0.40 32.24
N PHE A 180 37.38 -1.63 32.22
CA PHE A 180 37.03 -2.66 31.27
C PHE A 180 35.51 -2.89 31.24
N ARG A 181 34.92 -3.19 32.42
CA ARG A 181 33.46 -3.45 32.49
C ARG A 181 32.63 -2.29 31.93
N ASN A 182 32.87 -1.07 32.38
CA ASN A 182 32.08 0.09 32.01
C ASN A 182 32.18 0.38 30.49
N LYS A 183 33.41 0.33 29.94
CA LYS A 183 33.67 0.56 28.54
C LYS A 183 32.98 -0.47 27.63
N TYR A 184 33.23 -1.75 27.92
CA TYR A 184 32.72 -2.82 27.05
C TYR A 184 31.23 -3.09 27.26
N LEU A 185 30.68 -2.85 28.46
CA LEU A 185 29.24 -2.90 28.68
C LEU A 185 28.50 -1.83 27.83
N ALA A 186 29.00 -0.61 27.86
CA ALA A 186 28.44 0.46 27.05
C ALA A 186 28.50 0.13 25.55
N MET A 187 29.61 -0.44 25.08
CA MET A 187 29.74 -0.91 23.69
C MET A 187 28.76 -2.03 23.35
N ALA A 188 28.59 -3.03 24.23
CA ALA A 188 27.67 -4.14 24.02
C ALA A 188 26.21 -3.68 23.96
N VAL A 189 25.82 -2.73 24.82
CA VAL A 189 24.49 -2.12 24.77
C VAL A 189 24.29 -1.37 23.45
N ALA A 190 25.25 -0.53 23.06
CA ALA A 190 25.18 0.22 21.80
C ALA A 190 25.09 -0.71 20.57
N ASP A 191 25.85 -1.80 20.57
CA ASP A 191 25.81 -2.80 19.49
C ASP A 191 24.49 -3.58 19.46
N THR A 192 23.86 -3.84 20.63
CA THR A 192 22.51 -4.43 20.68
C THR A 192 21.47 -3.48 20.12
N ASP A 193 21.54 -2.18 20.47
CA ASP A 193 20.64 -1.15 19.91
C ASP A 193 20.84 -1.00 18.41
N ARG A 194 22.08 -1.14 17.93
CA ARG A 194 22.39 -1.13 16.50
C ARG A 194 21.73 -2.29 15.75
N ILE A 195 21.81 -3.52 16.28
CA ILE A 195 21.12 -4.68 15.69
C ILE A 195 19.62 -4.46 15.68
N ARG A 196 19.04 -3.95 16.77
CA ARG A 196 17.60 -3.63 16.86
C ARG A 196 17.18 -2.62 15.79
N GLY A 197 17.97 -1.57 15.60
CA GLY A 197 17.74 -0.56 14.55
C GLY A 197 17.75 -1.19 13.15
N LEU A 198 18.74 -2.03 12.83
CA LEU A 198 18.81 -2.76 11.56
C LEU A 198 17.55 -3.58 11.28
N VAL A 199 17.12 -4.39 12.26
CA VAL A 199 15.92 -5.22 12.13
C VAL A 199 14.69 -4.33 11.86
N HIS A 200 14.58 -3.21 12.56
CA HIS A 200 13.47 -2.29 12.40
C HIS A 200 13.45 -1.64 11.00
N ASP A 201 14.61 -1.20 10.51
CA ASP A 201 14.76 -0.61 9.18
C ASP A 201 14.43 -1.61 8.06
N ILE A 202 14.82 -2.89 8.23
CA ILE A 202 14.47 -3.95 7.28
C ILE A 202 12.96 -4.18 7.24
N ILE A 203 12.33 -4.29 8.41
CA ILE A 203 10.88 -4.43 8.49
C ILE A 203 10.21 -3.25 7.78
N ARG A 204 10.62 -2.01 8.05
CA ARG A 204 10.10 -0.82 7.39
C ARG A 204 10.28 -0.85 5.88
N ALA A 205 11.46 -1.24 5.38
CA ALA A 205 11.73 -1.33 3.95
C ALA A 205 10.88 -2.38 3.22
N THR A 206 10.41 -3.41 3.94
CA THR A 206 9.71 -4.57 3.33
C THR A 206 8.20 -4.60 3.58
N THR A 207 7.69 -3.83 4.56
CA THR A 207 6.28 -3.90 4.98
C THR A 207 5.42 -2.72 4.56
N VAL A 208 5.99 -1.68 3.92
CA VAL A 208 5.18 -0.56 3.42
C VAL A 208 4.19 -1.08 2.37
N PRO A 209 2.88 -1.00 2.59
CA PRO A 209 1.92 -1.42 1.59
C PRO A 209 1.91 -0.43 0.43
N PRO A 210 1.83 -0.88 -0.83
CA PRO A 210 1.66 -0.01 -1.99
C PRO A 210 0.26 0.60 -2.05
N GLU A 211 -0.69 -0.02 -1.38
CA GLU A 211 -2.11 0.36 -1.28
C GLU A 211 -2.40 1.15 0.01
N GLY A 212 -3.60 1.71 0.12
CA GLY A 212 -4.04 2.43 1.34
C GLY A 212 -3.61 3.89 1.35
N ARG A 213 -3.50 4.53 0.16
CA ARG A 213 -3.30 5.97 0.05
C ARG A 213 -4.62 6.67 0.38
N GLU A 214 -4.60 7.40 1.48
CA GLU A 214 -5.73 8.19 1.94
C GLU A 214 -5.37 9.68 1.93
N VAL A 215 -6.38 10.52 2.06
CA VAL A 215 -6.21 11.98 2.10
C VAL A 215 -5.88 12.40 3.52
N HIS A 216 -4.76 13.10 3.69
CA HIS A 216 -4.29 13.58 5.00
C HIS A 216 -3.78 15.01 4.91
N ALA A 217 -3.93 15.76 5.99
CA ALA A 217 -3.29 17.05 6.14
C ALA A 217 -1.76 16.87 6.28
N PHE A 218 -0.98 17.61 5.49
CA PHE A 218 0.49 17.57 5.56
C PHE A 218 1.01 17.92 6.96
N GLU A 219 0.39 18.88 7.62
CA GLU A 219 0.79 19.29 8.98
C GLU A 219 0.67 18.18 10.01
N GLU A 220 -0.36 17.32 9.90
CA GLU A 220 -0.52 16.15 10.77
C GLU A 220 0.65 15.18 10.58
N ILE A 221 0.95 14.82 9.32
CA ILE A 221 2.06 13.91 8.98
C ILE A 221 3.38 14.46 9.50
N PHE A 222 3.65 15.73 9.23
CA PHE A 222 4.92 16.34 9.60
C PHE A 222 5.06 16.51 11.12
N SER A 223 3.99 16.87 11.83
CA SER A 223 4.01 16.98 13.29
C SER A 223 4.29 15.65 13.98
N LEU A 224 3.65 14.56 13.52
CA LEU A 224 3.94 13.20 14.00
C LEU A 224 5.41 12.78 13.73
N ALA A 225 5.94 13.19 12.58
CA ALA A 225 7.33 12.90 12.25
C ALA A 225 8.30 13.66 13.18
N GLU A 226 8.04 14.94 13.44
CA GLU A 226 8.85 15.76 14.33
C GLU A 226 8.79 15.30 15.79
N GLU A 227 7.61 14.92 16.29
CA GLU A 227 7.46 14.33 17.62
C GLU A 227 8.33 13.07 17.79
N GLY A 228 8.38 12.22 16.77
CA GLY A 228 9.19 11.00 16.78
C GLY A 228 10.70 11.21 16.83
N VAL A 229 11.19 12.43 16.58
CA VAL A 229 12.62 12.79 16.64
C VAL A 229 12.95 13.83 17.70
N ALA A 230 11.94 14.31 18.44
CA ALA A 230 12.04 15.43 19.36
C ALA A 230 13.14 15.25 20.44
N ASP A 231 13.26 14.04 21.01
CA ASP A 231 14.26 13.76 22.04
C ASP A 231 15.70 13.86 21.51
N GLY A 232 15.94 13.35 20.30
CA GLY A 232 17.23 13.46 19.63
C GLY A 232 17.60 14.90 19.28
N MET A 233 16.64 15.70 18.86
CA MET A 233 16.81 17.11 18.56
C MET A 233 17.08 17.91 19.84
N LYS A 234 16.32 17.68 20.91
CA LYS A 234 16.52 18.32 22.21
C LYS A 234 17.89 18.02 22.80
N ALA A 235 18.37 16.78 22.70
CA ALA A 235 19.68 16.36 23.20
C ALA A 235 20.84 17.14 22.57
N LYS A 236 20.68 17.61 21.31
CA LYS A 236 21.65 18.46 20.60
C LYS A 236 21.30 19.96 20.63
N GLY A 237 20.20 20.36 21.28
CA GLY A 237 19.74 21.75 21.29
C GLY A 237 19.30 22.27 19.92
N LEU A 238 18.84 21.37 19.02
CA LEU A 238 18.42 21.73 17.67
C LEU A 238 17.01 22.32 17.66
N VAL A 239 16.80 23.28 16.75
CA VAL A 239 15.50 23.92 16.53
C VAL A 239 15.01 23.57 15.13
N CYS A 240 13.75 23.11 15.01
CA CYS A 240 13.09 22.96 13.71
C CYS A 240 12.33 24.26 13.38
N ARG A 241 12.68 24.89 12.26
CA ARG A 241 12.01 26.07 11.74
C ARG A 241 11.15 25.68 10.55
N ARG A 242 9.85 25.91 10.65
CA ARG A 242 8.89 25.63 9.58
C ARG A 242 8.52 26.91 8.84
N ALA A 243 8.61 26.89 7.51
CA ALA A 243 8.10 27.92 6.61
C ALA A 243 7.06 27.26 5.69
N LEU A 244 5.82 27.20 6.19
CA LEU A 244 4.69 26.60 5.49
C LEU A 244 3.77 27.70 4.93
N PRO A 245 3.13 27.51 3.76
CA PRO A 245 2.10 28.43 3.27
C PRO A 245 0.91 28.48 4.24
N ALA A 246 0.15 29.56 4.21
CA ALA A 246 -1.01 29.72 5.08
C ALA A 246 -2.11 28.66 4.86
N ASP A 247 -2.18 28.13 3.65
CA ASP A 247 -3.16 27.12 3.24
C ASP A 247 -2.38 25.93 2.64
N VAL A 248 -2.01 24.99 3.50
CA VAL A 248 -1.29 23.78 3.08
C VAL A 248 -2.31 22.75 2.58
N PRO A 249 -2.23 22.33 1.29
CA PRO A 249 -3.18 21.39 0.74
C PRO A 249 -3.04 20.00 1.37
N GLU A 250 -4.12 19.23 1.29
CA GLU A 250 -4.12 17.82 1.62
C GLU A 250 -3.35 16.99 0.60
N VAL A 251 -2.76 15.90 1.06
CA VAL A 251 -1.93 15.01 0.25
C VAL A 251 -2.51 13.58 0.29
N ARG A 252 -2.34 12.85 -0.80
CA ARG A 252 -2.83 11.48 -0.95
C ARG A 252 -1.69 10.48 -0.78
N VAL A 253 -1.50 9.98 0.43
CA VAL A 253 -0.40 9.06 0.79
C VAL A 253 -0.85 8.05 1.86
N HIS A 254 -0.06 6.99 2.07
CA HIS A 254 -0.19 6.19 3.27
C HIS A 254 0.46 6.93 4.44
N ARG A 255 -0.34 7.32 5.44
CA ARG A 255 0.07 8.20 6.56
C ARG A 255 1.36 7.74 7.24
N ASP A 256 1.37 6.49 7.73
CA ASP A 256 2.51 5.99 8.52
C ASP A 256 3.80 5.86 7.68
N ALA A 257 3.66 5.60 6.38
CA ALA A 257 4.80 5.58 5.46
C ALA A 257 5.39 6.99 5.26
N ALA A 258 4.54 7.99 5.04
CA ALA A 258 4.95 9.38 4.91
C ALA A 258 5.58 9.92 6.20
N VAL A 259 4.98 9.61 7.36
CA VAL A 259 5.57 9.91 8.68
C VAL A 259 6.95 9.30 8.81
N CYS A 260 7.13 8.02 8.46
CA CYS A 260 8.42 7.33 8.51
C CYS A 260 9.47 7.98 7.60
N LEU A 261 9.07 8.41 6.38
CA LEU A 261 9.95 9.11 5.45
C LEU A 261 10.47 10.42 6.07
N PHE A 262 9.57 11.27 6.58
CA PHE A 262 9.98 12.53 7.21
C PHE A 262 10.78 12.32 8.50
N GLN A 263 10.41 11.34 9.34
CA GLN A 263 11.22 10.97 10.51
C GLN A 263 12.66 10.63 10.11
N THR A 264 12.83 9.87 9.04
CA THR A 264 14.15 9.47 8.55
C THR A 264 14.97 10.69 8.10
N LEU A 265 14.35 11.62 7.36
CA LEU A 265 15.01 12.84 6.92
C LEU A 265 15.37 13.76 8.11
N LEU A 266 14.46 13.92 9.05
CA LEU A 266 14.70 14.71 10.26
C LEU A 266 15.77 14.08 11.17
N GLN A 267 15.82 12.75 11.29
CA GLN A 267 16.88 12.03 12.02
C GLN A 267 18.25 12.27 11.36
N ASN A 268 18.31 12.22 10.02
CA ASN A 268 19.54 12.52 9.29
C ASN A 268 19.96 13.98 9.51
N ALA A 269 19.04 14.92 9.34
CA ALA A 269 19.29 16.33 9.60
C ALA A 269 19.79 16.57 11.03
N ALA A 270 19.15 15.96 12.03
CA ALA A 270 19.56 16.06 13.43
C ALA A 270 20.95 15.43 13.68
N ARG A 271 21.28 14.34 12.99
CA ARG A 271 22.59 13.69 13.10
C ARG A 271 23.73 14.56 12.61
N PHE A 272 23.57 15.18 11.44
CA PHE A 272 24.62 15.91 10.75
C PHE A 272 24.66 17.40 11.07
N SER A 273 23.60 17.99 11.62
CA SER A 273 23.61 19.38 12.10
C SER A 273 24.59 19.58 13.26
N PRO A 274 25.24 20.74 13.35
CA PRO A 274 26.01 21.13 14.52
C PRO A 274 25.11 21.29 15.75
N GLU A 275 25.69 21.19 16.95
CA GLU A 275 24.97 21.45 18.21
C GLU A 275 24.40 22.88 18.22
N GLY A 276 23.16 23.03 18.69
CA GLY A 276 22.47 24.33 18.68
C GLY A 276 22.04 24.82 17.29
N GLY A 277 22.20 23.98 16.28
CA GLY A 277 21.85 24.33 14.89
C GLY A 277 20.35 24.39 14.62
N VAL A 278 20.01 24.72 13.36
CA VAL A 278 18.63 24.83 12.88
C VAL A 278 18.40 23.80 11.78
N ILE A 279 17.26 23.13 11.80
CA ILE A 279 16.73 22.35 10.68
C ILE A 279 15.60 23.17 10.06
N GLU A 280 15.68 23.46 8.78
CA GLU A 280 14.68 24.25 8.07
C GLU A 280 13.78 23.34 7.24
N VAL A 281 12.48 23.59 7.33
CA VAL A 281 11.46 22.87 6.55
C VAL A 281 10.58 23.89 5.84
N GLU A 282 10.67 23.88 4.53
CA GLU A 282 9.88 24.73 3.65
C GLU A 282 8.89 23.88 2.89
N ALA A 283 7.68 24.37 2.66
CA ALA A 283 6.73 23.71 1.77
C ALA A 283 6.13 24.71 0.77
N SER A 284 5.91 24.24 -0.44
CA SER A 284 5.30 24.98 -1.54
C SER A 284 4.45 24.07 -2.41
N ILE A 285 3.56 24.65 -3.21
CA ILE A 285 2.71 23.89 -4.15
C ILE A 285 3.32 24.00 -5.55
N ASP A 286 3.57 22.86 -6.17
CA ASP A 286 3.85 22.75 -7.58
C ASP A 286 2.56 22.34 -8.30
N GLU A 287 1.80 23.32 -8.77
CA GLU A 287 0.55 23.12 -9.47
C GLU A 287 0.74 22.36 -10.80
N ALA A 288 1.86 22.60 -11.49
CA ALA A 288 2.15 21.94 -12.77
C ALA A 288 2.40 20.44 -12.60
N ALA A 289 3.04 20.05 -11.53
CA ALA A 289 3.29 18.66 -11.20
C ALA A 289 2.17 18.01 -10.34
N GLY A 290 1.21 18.80 -9.84
CA GLY A 290 0.17 18.34 -8.93
C GLY A 290 0.73 17.82 -7.60
N ARG A 291 1.74 18.50 -7.04
CA ARG A 291 2.47 18.06 -5.87
C ARG A 291 2.63 19.15 -4.82
N LEU A 292 2.55 18.74 -3.56
CA LEU A 292 3.11 19.52 -2.45
C LEU A 292 4.60 19.21 -2.36
N VAL A 293 5.45 20.19 -2.54
CA VAL A 293 6.91 20.06 -2.45
C VAL A 293 7.35 20.55 -1.08
N ALA A 294 7.90 19.65 -0.27
CA ALA A 294 8.54 19.95 0.99
C ALA A 294 10.06 19.82 0.86
N ILE A 295 10.82 20.74 1.43
CA ILE A 295 12.29 20.71 1.47
C ILE A 295 12.71 20.65 2.94
N VAL A 296 13.46 19.61 3.28
CA VAL A 296 14.09 19.46 4.60
C VAL A 296 15.58 19.78 4.45
N ARG A 297 16.04 20.84 5.10
CA ARG A 297 17.42 21.32 5.01
C ARG A 297 18.10 21.27 6.38
N ASP A 298 19.32 20.74 6.40
CA ASP A 298 20.25 20.86 7.52
C ASP A 298 21.42 21.81 7.17
N HIS A 299 22.14 22.23 8.19
CA HIS A 299 23.34 23.07 8.07
C HIS A 299 24.60 22.28 8.47
N GLY A 300 24.63 21.00 8.10
CA GLY A 300 25.75 20.09 8.29
C GLY A 300 26.83 20.24 7.21
N PRO A 301 27.74 19.27 7.11
CA PRO A 301 28.81 19.27 6.11
C PRO A 301 28.32 19.07 4.67
N GLY A 302 27.03 18.80 4.47
CA GLY A 302 26.45 18.46 3.17
C GLY A 302 26.87 17.07 2.67
N VAL A 303 26.52 16.78 1.41
CA VAL A 303 26.84 15.51 0.76
C VAL A 303 27.89 15.74 -0.32
N PRO A 304 29.10 15.12 -0.21
CA PRO A 304 30.14 15.19 -1.24
C PRO A 304 29.62 14.76 -2.61
N VAL A 305 30.08 15.41 -3.67
CA VAL A 305 29.63 15.11 -5.06
C VAL A 305 29.81 13.63 -5.42
N ALA A 306 30.90 13.02 -4.98
CA ALA A 306 31.23 11.61 -5.25
C ALA A 306 30.26 10.61 -4.58
N ASP A 307 29.51 11.05 -3.58
CA ASP A 307 28.63 10.20 -2.78
C ASP A 307 27.14 10.39 -3.10
N ARG A 308 26.78 11.44 -3.85
CA ARG A 308 25.38 11.82 -4.10
C ARG A 308 24.54 10.70 -4.73
N ASP A 309 25.11 9.93 -5.63
CA ASP A 309 24.42 8.83 -6.28
C ASP A 309 24.26 7.60 -5.35
N LYS A 310 25.08 7.53 -4.30
CA LYS A 310 25.16 6.38 -3.40
C LYS A 310 24.38 6.55 -2.09
N ILE A 311 23.99 7.77 -1.74
CA ILE A 311 23.33 8.01 -0.43
C ILE A 311 22.02 7.25 -0.24
N PHE A 312 21.39 6.83 -1.33
CA PHE A 312 20.17 6.03 -1.31
C PHE A 312 20.44 4.52 -1.43
N GLU A 313 21.71 4.11 -1.60
CA GLU A 313 22.08 2.68 -1.57
C GLU A 313 22.02 2.15 -0.13
N PRO A 314 21.57 0.89 0.08
CA PRO A 314 21.55 0.32 1.41
C PRO A 314 22.97 0.15 1.96
N PHE A 315 23.12 0.35 3.26
CA PHE A 315 24.39 0.29 4.01
C PHE A 315 25.39 1.38 3.68
N PHE A 316 25.08 2.30 2.79
CA PHE A 316 25.95 3.45 2.54
C PHE A 316 25.82 4.47 3.68
N THR A 317 26.94 4.79 4.32
CA THR A 317 26.99 5.78 5.41
C THR A 317 28.37 6.40 5.56
N THR A 318 28.40 7.68 5.81
CA THR A 318 29.62 8.43 6.22
C THR A 318 29.68 8.64 7.73
N ALA A 319 28.62 8.27 8.46
CA ALA A 319 28.55 8.42 9.91
C ALA A 319 29.20 7.24 10.63
N VAL A 320 30.05 7.51 11.64
CA VAL A 320 30.81 6.51 12.39
C VAL A 320 29.92 5.40 13.01
N HIS A 321 28.71 5.75 13.42
CA HIS A 321 27.75 4.82 14.04
C HIS A 321 26.46 4.68 13.19
N GLY A 322 26.51 5.06 11.93
CA GLY A 322 25.37 4.95 11.00
C GLY A 322 25.21 3.50 10.50
N LEU A 323 23.95 3.09 10.26
CA LEU A 323 23.64 1.80 9.64
C LEU A 323 23.56 1.90 8.10
N GLY A 324 23.43 3.13 7.59
CA GLY A 324 23.26 3.36 6.14
C GLY A 324 21.95 2.86 5.57
N MET A 325 20.94 2.61 6.41
CA MET A 325 19.63 2.10 5.96
C MET A 325 18.56 3.17 5.84
N GLY A 326 18.68 4.28 6.58
CA GLY A 326 17.60 5.27 6.66
C GLY A 326 17.20 5.86 5.30
N LEU A 327 18.13 6.42 4.54
CA LEU A 327 17.82 7.01 3.22
C LEU A 327 17.39 5.96 2.19
N PHE A 328 17.89 4.73 2.28
CA PHE A 328 17.39 3.62 1.47
C PHE A 328 15.91 3.33 1.79
N VAL A 329 15.55 3.26 3.08
CA VAL A 329 14.14 3.08 3.51
C VAL A 329 13.28 4.23 3.02
N ALA A 330 13.74 5.47 3.14
CA ALA A 330 13.02 6.65 2.67
C ALA A 330 12.81 6.61 1.13
N SER A 331 13.83 6.21 0.36
CA SER A 331 13.71 6.04 -1.09
C SER A 331 12.70 4.94 -1.46
N ARG A 332 12.73 3.80 -0.78
CA ARG A 332 11.76 2.71 -1.02
C ARG A 332 10.32 3.13 -0.70
N ILE A 333 10.13 3.88 0.39
CA ILE A 333 8.82 4.46 0.71
C ILE A 333 8.38 5.42 -0.39
N ALA A 334 9.28 6.28 -0.86
CA ALA A 334 9.00 7.24 -1.91
C ALA A 334 8.56 6.55 -3.20
N ASP A 335 9.30 5.52 -3.66
CA ASP A 335 8.95 4.73 -4.84
C ASP A 335 7.57 4.07 -4.70
N LEU A 336 7.32 3.39 -3.58
CA LEU A 336 6.06 2.66 -3.34
C LEU A 336 4.85 3.60 -3.20
N GLN A 337 5.05 4.82 -2.71
CA GLN A 337 3.97 5.78 -2.47
C GLN A 337 3.81 6.85 -3.56
N ASN A 338 4.57 6.75 -4.67
CA ASN A 338 4.62 7.78 -5.71
C ASN A 338 5.01 9.16 -5.16
N ILE A 339 5.91 9.17 -4.17
CA ILE A 339 6.51 10.37 -3.60
C ILE A 339 7.81 10.62 -4.35
N GLN A 340 8.06 11.86 -4.76
CA GLN A 340 9.36 12.26 -5.29
C GLN A 340 10.32 12.49 -4.12
N LEU A 341 11.50 11.86 -4.13
CA LEU A 341 12.56 12.10 -3.17
C LEU A 341 13.86 12.39 -3.92
N SER A 342 14.50 13.51 -3.65
CA SER A 342 15.77 13.86 -4.27
C SER A 342 16.63 14.73 -3.37
N LEU A 343 17.96 14.63 -3.55
CA LEU A 343 18.93 15.54 -2.92
C LEU A 343 19.10 16.77 -3.79
N LEU A 344 18.88 17.93 -3.22
CA LEU A 344 19.15 19.21 -3.88
C LEU A 344 20.62 19.60 -3.73
N HIS A 345 21.11 20.39 -4.68
CA HIS A 345 22.43 21.00 -4.53
C HIS A 345 22.31 22.21 -3.58
N ASP A 346 22.89 22.08 -2.39
CA ASP A 346 22.93 23.15 -1.40
C ASP A 346 24.37 23.33 -0.90
N PRO A 347 24.93 24.54 -1.02
CA PRO A 347 26.30 24.80 -0.53
C PRO A 347 26.36 24.93 1.00
N GLY A 348 25.23 25.08 1.68
CA GLY A 348 25.14 25.33 3.13
C GLY A 348 24.87 24.07 3.97
N GLY A 349 24.70 22.89 3.35
CA GLY A 349 24.36 21.66 4.07
C GLY A 349 23.78 20.59 3.15
N ALA A 350 22.92 19.71 3.68
CA ALA A 350 22.11 18.81 2.85
C ALA A 350 20.65 19.27 2.81
N ALA A 351 20.07 19.28 1.62
CA ALA A 351 18.67 19.63 1.40
C ALA A 351 17.96 18.51 0.62
N PHE A 352 16.93 17.92 1.20
CA PHE A 352 16.13 16.88 0.58
C PHE A 352 14.78 17.42 0.15
N LEU A 353 14.45 17.24 -1.13
CA LEU A 353 13.16 17.54 -1.70
C LEU A 353 12.24 16.31 -1.60
N VAL A 354 11.04 16.53 -1.09
CA VAL A 354 9.96 15.54 -0.99
C VAL A 354 8.73 16.09 -1.71
N GLY A 355 8.36 15.50 -2.85
CA GLY A 355 7.17 15.87 -3.61
C GLY A 355 6.02 14.89 -3.36
N LEU A 356 5.02 15.29 -2.57
CA LEU A 356 3.86 14.49 -2.21
C LEU A 356 2.73 14.74 -3.23
N PRO A 357 2.00 13.69 -3.70
CA PRO A 357 0.86 13.89 -4.57
C PRO A 357 -0.27 14.62 -3.83
N LEU A 358 -0.86 15.64 -4.48
CA LEU A 358 -2.05 16.34 -3.95
C LEU A 358 -3.27 15.41 -3.91
N ALA A 359 -4.24 15.72 -3.05
CA ALA A 359 -5.45 14.95 -2.83
C ALA A 359 -6.41 14.93 -4.04
#